data_c90407eda08dff4ddfe2585f2932ac25
#
_entry.id   c90407eda08dff4ddfe2585f2932ac25
#
_cell.length_a   1.000
_cell.length_b   1.000
_cell.length_c   1.000
_cell.angle_alpha   90.00
_cell.angle_beta   90.00
_cell.angle_gamma   90.00
#
_symmetry.space_group_name_H-M   'P 1'
#
loop_
_entity.id
_entity.type
_entity.pdbx_description
1 polymer ?
#
loop_
_entity_poly.entity_id
_entity_poly.type
_entity_poly.pdbx_seq_one_letter_code
_entity_poly.pdbx_strand_id
1 'polypeptide(L)'
;MSTHAKAAAKFLADRERAAWHDRALYHVREKRDRMAHAVPEWEALRQAASEIKLHTLSHLGRYLEEFERNATANGMVVHWASDAREMNRIVLDILRRHGGRTLIKSKSMLSEECGLAPFLAGQGTDAVESDLGERIMQLMHRPPSHIVLPAIHVRREEVGELFERELGTARGDSDPTYLTHEARKHLRGKFLTADVAMTGVNFAVASEGAFAVCTNEGNADLGTSFPDLHIAIMGLEKVVPDYRSLAVFTRLLARSATGQPVTAYTSLYRRPEPGKQIHVVIVDNGRTESLRNEAHRNMLKCLRCGACMNTCPVYRRSGGYSYSYFIPGPLGINLGMLRSPERYAGNVSGCSLCYSCSNVCPARIDLGEQIYAWRQEMDADGVAD
;
A
#
# COMPACT_ATOMS: atom_id res chain seq x y z
N MET A 1 22.51 -15.23 -14.23
CA MET A 1 22.26 -14.03 -13.40
C MET A 1 20.77 -13.75 -13.43
N SER A 2 20.11 -13.76 -12.29
CA SER A 2 18.66 -13.56 -12.15
C SER A 2 18.21 -12.18 -12.66
N THR A 3 16.90 -12.05 -12.93
CA THR A 3 16.29 -10.76 -13.33
C THR A 3 16.55 -9.68 -12.27
N HIS A 4 16.45 -10.05 -10.99
CA HIS A 4 16.76 -9.17 -9.85
C HIS A 4 18.21 -8.65 -9.92
N ALA A 5 19.18 -9.54 -10.11
CA ALA A 5 20.59 -9.17 -10.13
C ALA A 5 20.93 -8.23 -11.31
N LYS A 6 20.35 -8.46 -12.51
CA LYS A 6 20.53 -7.57 -13.66
C LYS A 6 19.97 -6.17 -13.40
N ALA A 7 18.78 -6.08 -12.84
CA ALA A 7 18.14 -4.80 -12.53
C ALA A 7 18.86 -4.07 -11.38
N ALA A 8 19.32 -4.80 -10.36
CA ALA A 8 20.15 -4.25 -9.30
C ALA A 8 21.49 -3.69 -9.82
N ALA A 9 22.17 -4.39 -10.71
CA ALA A 9 23.38 -3.90 -11.34
C ALA A 9 23.15 -2.60 -12.11
N LYS A 10 22.04 -2.50 -12.84
CA LYS A 10 21.66 -1.27 -13.55
C LYS A 10 21.45 -0.10 -12.60
N PHE A 11 20.75 -0.31 -11.45
CA PHE A 11 20.55 0.73 -10.44
C PHE A 11 21.86 1.16 -9.80
N LEU A 12 22.74 0.22 -9.45
CA LEU A 12 24.05 0.46 -8.85
C LEU A 12 25.04 1.15 -9.78
N ALA A 13 24.83 1.13 -11.08
CA ALA A 13 25.67 1.86 -12.04
C ALA A 13 25.59 3.38 -11.82
N ASP A 14 24.44 3.92 -11.37
CA ASP A 14 24.31 5.29 -10.88
C ASP A 14 24.67 5.34 -9.39
N ARG A 15 25.97 5.41 -9.09
CA ARG A 15 26.50 5.37 -7.72
C ARG A 15 25.99 6.49 -6.85
N GLU A 16 25.79 7.67 -7.40
CA GLU A 16 25.30 8.83 -6.66
C GLU A 16 23.84 8.64 -6.25
N ARG A 17 22.99 8.21 -7.18
CA ARG A 17 21.58 7.88 -6.90
C ARG A 17 21.46 6.74 -5.90
N ALA A 18 22.22 5.68 -6.04
CA ALA A 18 22.20 4.55 -5.13
C ALA A 18 22.60 4.96 -3.69
N ALA A 19 23.64 5.80 -3.56
CA ALA A 19 24.07 6.32 -2.27
C ALA A 19 23.02 7.28 -1.64
N TRP A 20 22.41 8.14 -2.45
CA TRP A 20 21.34 9.03 -1.99
C TRP A 20 20.10 8.23 -1.54
N HIS A 21 19.66 7.27 -2.33
CA HIS A 21 18.53 6.40 -2.02
C HIS A 21 18.74 5.62 -0.72
N ASP A 22 19.94 5.07 -0.51
CA ASP A 22 20.31 4.38 0.72
C ASP A 22 20.22 5.30 1.94
N ARG A 23 20.77 6.52 1.85
CA ARG A 23 20.70 7.51 2.95
C ARG A 23 19.28 7.97 3.24
N ALA A 24 18.48 8.24 2.20
CA ALA A 24 17.10 8.69 2.36
C ALA A 24 16.24 7.66 3.11
N LEU A 25 16.34 6.39 2.73
CA LEU A 25 15.62 5.30 3.40
C LEU A 25 16.15 5.03 4.81
N TYR A 26 17.47 5.12 5.01
CA TYR A 26 18.06 4.96 6.34
C TYR A 26 17.58 6.05 7.29
N HIS A 27 17.45 7.28 6.84
CA HIS A 27 16.86 8.36 7.63
C HIS A 27 15.41 8.07 8.08
N VAL A 28 14.59 7.50 7.19
CA VAL A 28 13.23 7.06 7.56
C VAL A 28 13.29 5.94 8.60
N ARG A 29 14.25 5.02 8.48
CA ARG A 29 14.50 3.97 9.46
C ARG A 29 14.86 4.56 10.84
N GLU A 30 15.76 5.53 10.90
CA GLU A 30 16.16 6.18 12.16
C GLU A 30 14.98 6.91 12.82
N LYS A 31 14.15 7.59 12.05
CA LYS A 31 12.90 8.20 12.56
C LYS A 31 11.98 7.15 13.18
N ARG A 32 11.77 6.04 12.49
CA ARG A 32 10.99 4.91 12.99
C ARG A 32 11.55 4.39 14.31
N ASP A 33 12.83 4.15 14.39
CA ASP A 33 13.47 3.58 15.58
C ASP A 33 13.32 4.53 16.78
N ARG A 34 13.53 5.84 16.60
CA ARG A 34 13.28 6.84 17.66
C ARG A 34 11.83 6.82 18.14
N MET A 35 10.86 6.74 17.22
CA MET A 35 9.44 6.74 17.57
C MET A 35 8.98 5.43 18.22
N ALA A 36 9.61 4.31 17.89
CA ALA A 36 9.38 3.04 18.55
C ALA A 36 9.95 3.05 19.99
N HIS A 37 11.20 3.50 20.17
CA HIS A 37 11.83 3.58 21.49
C HIS A 37 11.16 4.61 22.42
N ALA A 38 10.45 5.61 21.88
CA ALA A 38 9.70 6.58 22.67
C ALA A 38 8.41 6.01 23.29
N VAL A 39 8.05 4.77 22.99
CA VAL A 39 6.85 4.10 23.51
C VAL A 39 7.31 2.95 24.43
N PRO A 40 7.19 3.09 25.75
CA PRO A 40 7.64 2.06 26.69
C PRO A 40 7.01 0.67 26.44
N GLU A 41 5.72 0.65 26.06
CA GLU A 41 4.97 -0.56 25.78
C GLU A 41 5.06 -1.03 24.31
N TRP A 42 6.07 -0.60 23.55
CA TRP A 42 6.20 -0.91 22.12
C TRP A 42 6.12 -2.40 21.80
N GLU A 43 6.85 -3.22 22.55
CA GLU A 43 6.87 -4.67 22.32
C GLU A 43 5.54 -5.33 22.70
N ALA A 44 4.86 -4.85 23.74
CA ALA A 44 3.53 -5.31 24.11
C ALA A 44 2.48 -4.96 23.02
N LEU A 45 2.57 -3.76 22.41
CA LEU A 45 1.72 -3.36 21.30
C LEU A 45 1.95 -4.24 20.05
N ARG A 46 3.21 -4.55 19.74
CA ARG A 46 3.56 -5.46 18.62
C ARG A 46 3.00 -6.86 18.85
N GLN A 47 3.10 -7.35 20.09
CA GLN A 47 2.55 -8.65 20.48
C GLN A 47 1.02 -8.65 20.32
N ALA A 48 0.34 -7.65 20.89
CA ALA A 48 -1.09 -7.49 20.78
C ALA A 48 -1.55 -7.41 19.30
N ALA A 49 -0.84 -6.64 18.47
CA ALA A 49 -1.15 -6.56 17.04
C ALA A 49 -1.02 -7.91 16.32
N SER A 50 0.02 -8.67 16.65
CA SER A 50 0.22 -10.02 16.11
C SER A 50 -0.91 -10.97 16.53
N GLU A 51 -1.30 -10.96 17.79
CA GLU A 51 -2.37 -11.80 18.36
C GLU A 51 -3.73 -11.43 17.78
N ILE A 52 -4.07 -10.14 17.72
CA ILE A 52 -5.32 -9.66 17.10
C ILE A 52 -5.40 -10.14 15.63
N LYS A 53 -4.33 -9.97 14.86
CA LYS A 53 -4.32 -10.40 13.47
C LYS A 53 -4.42 -11.90 13.33
N LEU A 54 -3.71 -12.65 14.17
CA LEU A 54 -3.77 -14.12 14.15
C LEU A 54 -5.17 -14.62 14.49
N HIS A 55 -5.77 -14.08 15.56
CA HIS A 55 -7.14 -14.38 15.95
C HIS A 55 -8.14 -14.03 14.83
N THR A 56 -8.01 -12.84 14.24
CA THR A 56 -8.91 -12.42 13.16
C THR A 56 -8.80 -13.32 11.94
N LEU A 57 -7.59 -13.68 11.54
CA LEU A 57 -7.34 -14.58 10.40
C LEU A 57 -7.87 -16.00 10.67
N SER A 58 -7.78 -16.49 11.92
CA SER A 58 -8.34 -17.79 12.30
C SER A 58 -9.87 -17.83 12.29
N HIS A 59 -10.53 -16.66 12.32
CA HIS A 59 -11.98 -16.50 12.29
C HIS A 59 -12.43 -15.59 11.15
N LEU A 60 -11.66 -15.57 10.04
CA LEU A 60 -11.78 -14.56 8.99
C LEU A 60 -13.20 -14.48 8.41
N GLY A 61 -13.82 -15.62 8.07
CA GLY A 61 -15.17 -15.67 7.53
C GLY A 61 -16.18 -14.98 8.46
N ARG A 62 -16.15 -15.33 9.76
CA ARG A 62 -17.05 -14.72 10.77
C ARG A 62 -16.92 -13.18 10.78
N TYR A 63 -15.69 -12.65 10.83
CA TYR A 63 -15.49 -11.20 10.90
C TYR A 63 -15.84 -10.49 9.60
N LEU A 64 -15.67 -11.12 8.47
CA LEU A 64 -16.09 -10.56 7.18
C LEU A 64 -17.61 -10.52 7.04
N GLU A 65 -18.31 -11.59 7.42
CA GLU A 65 -19.79 -11.63 7.47
C GLU A 65 -20.36 -10.61 8.45
N GLU A 66 -19.72 -10.47 9.62
CA GLU A 66 -20.10 -9.46 10.63
C GLU A 66 -19.91 -8.03 10.08
N PHE A 67 -18.77 -7.78 9.40
CA PHE A 67 -18.52 -6.50 8.74
C PHE A 67 -19.55 -6.20 7.67
N GLU A 68 -19.83 -7.12 6.75
CA GLU A 68 -20.80 -6.95 5.68
C GLU A 68 -22.20 -6.65 6.23
N ARG A 69 -22.67 -7.44 7.18
CA ARG A 69 -23.97 -7.25 7.82
C ARG A 69 -24.09 -5.85 8.45
N ASN A 70 -23.08 -5.44 9.22
CA ASN A 70 -23.10 -4.16 9.93
C ASN A 70 -22.90 -2.98 8.98
N ALA A 71 -22.04 -3.08 7.96
CA ALA A 71 -21.84 -2.06 6.94
C ALA A 71 -23.12 -1.85 6.10
N THR A 72 -23.79 -2.94 5.73
CA THR A 72 -25.07 -2.89 5.00
C THR A 72 -26.17 -2.25 5.86
N ALA A 73 -26.25 -2.60 7.14
CA ALA A 73 -27.17 -1.98 8.09
C ALA A 73 -26.89 -0.47 8.27
N ASN A 74 -25.66 -0.04 8.11
CA ASN A 74 -25.25 1.37 8.10
C ASN A 74 -25.53 2.09 6.77
N GLY A 75 -26.04 1.41 5.74
CA GLY A 75 -26.37 1.97 4.43
C GLY A 75 -25.27 1.92 3.40
N MET A 76 -24.19 1.17 3.63
CA MET A 76 -23.17 0.91 2.64
C MET A 76 -23.58 -0.24 1.71
N VAL A 77 -23.06 -0.25 0.47
CA VAL A 77 -23.22 -1.37 -0.46
C VAL A 77 -21.93 -2.17 -0.48
N VAL A 78 -22.01 -3.43 -0.09
CA VAL A 78 -20.83 -4.32 -0.04
C VAL A 78 -20.80 -5.21 -1.26
N HIS A 79 -19.62 -5.35 -1.86
CA HIS A 79 -19.33 -6.19 -3.01
C HIS A 79 -18.19 -7.15 -2.69
N TRP A 80 -18.23 -8.33 -3.27
CA TRP A 80 -17.18 -9.33 -3.17
C TRP A 80 -16.52 -9.56 -4.53
N ALA A 81 -15.22 -9.64 -4.53
CA ALA A 81 -14.44 -9.94 -5.72
C ALA A 81 -13.45 -11.08 -5.41
N SER A 82 -13.54 -12.15 -6.18
CA SER A 82 -12.64 -13.31 -6.05
C SER A 82 -11.23 -13.01 -6.55
N ASP A 83 -11.10 -12.14 -7.54
CA ASP A 83 -9.83 -11.81 -8.17
C ASP A 83 -9.76 -10.34 -8.65
N ALA A 84 -8.59 -9.97 -9.19
CA ALA A 84 -8.34 -8.64 -9.75
C ALA A 84 -9.28 -8.29 -10.90
N ARG A 85 -9.63 -9.25 -11.75
CA ARG A 85 -10.51 -9.03 -12.92
C ARG A 85 -11.92 -8.70 -12.46
N GLU A 86 -12.43 -9.45 -11.50
CA GLU A 86 -13.75 -9.22 -10.94
C GLU A 86 -13.82 -7.90 -10.19
N MET A 87 -12.80 -7.56 -9.38
CA MET A 87 -12.71 -6.25 -8.71
C MET A 87 -12.78 -5.10 -9.73
N ASN A 88 -11.98 -5.17 -10.78
CA ASN A 88 -11.92 -4.14 -11.81
C ASN A 88 -13.27 -3.98 -12.53
N ARG A 89 -13.96 -5.10 -12.81
CA ARG A 89 -15.30 -5.09 -13.42
C ARG A 89 -16.35 -4.46 -12.50
N ILE A 90 -16.36 -4.83 -11.20
CA ILE A 90 -17.26 -4.26 -10.19
C ILE A 90 -17.09 -2.74 -10.12
N VAL A 91 -15.84 -2.26 -10.02
CA VAL A 91 -15.54 -0.83 -9.99
C VAL A 91 -16.05 -0.13 -11.24
N LEU A 92 -15.79 -0.69 -12.43
CA LEU A 92 -16.27 -0.13 -13.69
C LEU A 92 -17.81 -0.08 -13.78
N ASP A 93 -18.48 -1.13 -13.31
CA ASP A 93 -19.94 -1.20 -13.31
C ASP A 93 -20.57 -0.17 -12.35
N ILE A 94 -19.95 0.07 -11.19
CA ILE A 94 -20.35 1.13 -10.27
C ILE A 94 -20.19 2.49 -10.95
N LEU A 95 -19.04 2.77 -11.55
CA LEU A 95 -18.75 4.01 -12.27
C LEU A 95 -19.79 4.25 -13.39
N ARG A 96 -20.06 3.25 -14.21
CA ARG A 96 -21.02 3.35 -15.33
C ARG A 96 -22.44 3.62 -14.87
N ARG A 97 -22.91 2.97 -13.81
CA ARG A 97 -24.24 3.19 -13.24
C ARG A 97 -24.44 4.62 -12.73
N HIS A 98 -23.37 5.26 -12.27
CA HIS A 98 -23.38 6.63 -11.77
C HIS A 98 -22.99 7.67 -12.83
N GLY A 99 -22.71 7.24 -14.05
CA GLY A 99 -22.27 8.13 -15.13
C GLY A 99 -20.90 8.76 -14.91
N GLY A 100 -20.11 8.22 -13.96
CA GLY A 100 -18.80 8.75 -13.59
C GLY A 100 -17.72 8.48 -14.64
N ARG A 101 -17.01 9.53 -15.04
CA ARG A 101 -15.90 9.47 -16.00
C ARG A 101 -14.56 9.83 -15.38
N THR A 102 -14.58 10.55 -14.26
CA THR A 102 -13.40 11.01 -13.54
C THR A 102 -13.40 10.43 -12.12
N LEU A 103 -12.28 9.82 -11.75
CA LEU A 103 -12.08 9.18 -10.47
C LEU A 103 -10.89 9.84 -9.75
N ILE A 104 -11.11 10.44 -8.58
CA ILE A 104 -10.03 10.87 -7.70
C ILE A 104 -9.68 9.75 -6.72
N LYS A 105 -8.45 9.28 -6.76
CA LYS A 105 -8.01 8.09 -6.00
C LYS A 105 -6.96 8.46 -4.97
N SER A 106 -7.20 8.12 -3.70
CA SER A 106 -6.11 8.10 -2.73
C SER A 106 -5.33 6.79 -2.85
N LYS A 107 -4.04 6.83 -2.49
CA LYS A 107 -3.13 5.70 -2.62
C LYS A 107 -3.73 4.39 -2.11
N SER A 108 -3.67 3.35 -2.94
CA SER A 108 -4.09 2.00 -2.60
C SER A 108 -3.19 0.96 -3.24
N MET A 109 -2.47 0.20 -2.41
CA MET A 109 -1.65 -0.91 -2.91
C MET A 109 -2.49 -2.03 -3.55
N LEU A 110 -3.76 -2.17 -3.15
CA LEU A 110 -4.67 -3.15 -3.74
C LEU A 110 -5.06 -2.77 -5.18
N SER A 111 -5.28 -1.48 -5.45
CA SER A 111 -5.55 -1.02 -6.82
C SER A 111 -4.36 -1.27 -7.75
N GLU A 112 -3.13 -1.09 -7.24
CA GLU A 112 -1.90 -1.40 -7.99
C GLU A 112 -1.77 -2.92 -8.22
N GLU A 113 -2.05 -3.72 -7.18
CA GLU A 113 -2.08 -5.17 -7.25
C GLU A 113 -3.02 -5.69 -8.35
N CYS A 114 -4.18 -5.06 -8.47
CA CYS A 114 -5.22 -5.45 -9.43
C CYS A 114 -5.10 -4.77 -10.80
N GLY A 115 -4.12 -3.87 -11.01
CA GLY A 115 -3.95 -3.15 -12.26
C GLY A 115 -5.13 -2.26 -12.62
N LEU A 116 -5.79 -1.66 -11.62
CA LEU A 116 -7.05 -0.92 -11.83
C LEU A 116 -6.88 0.31 -12.72
N ALA A 117 -5.84 1.13 -12.49
CA ALA A 117 -5.68 2.38 -13.23
C ALA A 117 -5.49 2.15 -14.74
N PRO A 118 -4.60 1.27 -15.23
CA PRO A 118 -4.51 0.96 -16.65
C PRO A 118 -5.78 0.31 -17.22
N PHE A 119 -6.48 -0.50 -16.43
CA PHE A 119 -7.77 -1.07 -16.85
C PHE A 119 -8.80 0.02 -17.09
N LEU A 120 -8.98 0.97 -16.17
CA LEU A 120 -9.93 2.07 -16.28
C LEU A 120 -9.58 3.02 -17.42
N ALA A 121 -8.29 3.32 -17.61
CA ALA A 121 -7.83 4.12 -18.75
C ALA A 121 -8.21 3.47 -20.09
N GLY A 122 -8.08 2.15 -20.23
CA GLY A 122 -8.54 1.39 -21.39
C GLY A 122 -10.08 1.42 -21.59
N GLN A 123 -10.84 1.82 -20.57
CA GLN A 123 -12.30 1.99 -20.62
C GLN A 123 -12.74 3.46 -20.75
N GLY A 124 -11.80 4.38 -20.92
CA GLY A 124 -12.07 5.82 -21.08
C GLY A 124 -12.36 6.55 -19.77
N THR A 125 -12.00 5.98 -18.62
CA THR A 125 -12.14 6.63 -17.31
C THR A 125 -10.80 7.20 -16.88
N ASP A 126 -10.77 8.50 -16.53
CA ASP A 126 -9.57 9.18 -15.99
C ASP A 126 -9.48 8.93 -14.47
N ALA A 127 -8.52 8.10 -14.07
CA ALA A 127 -8.22 7.82 -12.67
C ALA A 127 -7.02 8.66 -12.22
N VAL A 128 -7.24 9.67 -11.39
CA VAL A 128 -6.22 10.62 -10.93
C VAL A 128 -5.73 10.23 -9.54
N GLU A 129 -4.43 10.00 -9.41
CA GLU A 129 -3.77 9.82 -8.10
C GLU A 129 -3.73 11.14 -7.35
N SER A 130 -4.18 11.13 -6.09
CA SER A 130 -4.24 12.32 -5.25
C SER A 130 -3.12 12.43 -4.20
N ASP A 131 -2.39 11.33 -3.93
CA ASP A 131 -1.14 11.33 -3.15
C ASP A 131 -0.02 11.93 -4.02
N LEU A 132 0.77 12.85 -3.48
CA LEU A 132 1.79 13.57 -4.25
C LEU A 132 2.82 12.61 -4.88
N GLY A 133 3.30 11.64 -4.11
CA GLY A 133 4.29 10.70 -4.61
C GLY A 133 3.71 9.77 -5.70
N GLU A 134 2.49 9.30 -5.54
CA GLU A 134 1.77 8.51 -6.58
C GLU A 134 1.48 9.38 -7.82
N ARG A 135 1.11 10.66 -7.63
CA ARG A 135 0.87 11.57 -8.75
C ARG A 135 2.14 11.83 -9.56
N ILE A 136 3.28 12.01 -8.91
CA ILE A 136 4.59 12.10 -9.58
C ILE A 136 4.84 10.84 -10.42
N MET A 137 4.63 9.66 -9.84
CA MET A 137 4.83 8.40 -10.57
C MET A 137 3.87 8.26 -11.74
N GLN A 138 2.61 8.66 -11.57
CA GLN A 138 1.59 8.66 -12.63
C GLN A 138 1.99 9.59 -13.79
N LEU A 139 2.44 10.82 -13.51
CA LEU A 139 2.93 11.76 -14.51
C LEU A 139 4.21 11.26 -15.21
N MET A 140 5.05 10.49 -14.52
CA MET A 140 6.22 9.83 -15.10
C MET A 140 5.87 8.59 -15.93
N HIS A 141 4.63 8.12 -15.92
CA HIS A 141 4.20 6.83 -16.50
C HIS A 141 5.01 5.65 -15.97
N ARG A 142 5.30 5.63 -14.68
CA ARG A 142 6.13 4.60 -14.02
C ARG A 142 5.42 4.07 -12.77
N PRO A 143 5.60 2.79 -12.41
CA PRO A 143 5.05 2.25 -11.17
C PRO A 143 5.78 2.84 -9.95
N PRO A 144 5.14 2.83 -8.76
CA PRO A 144 5.81 3.22 -7.52
C PRO A 144 6.98 2.29 -7.19
N SER A 145 8.03 2.83 -6.55
CA SER A 145 9.20 2.04 -6.13
C SER A 145 9.20 1.67 -4.64
N HIS A 146 8.24 2.20 -3.88
CA HIS A 146 8.06 1.96 -2.44
C HIS A 146 6.59 2.11 -2.07
N ILE A 147 6.08 1.27 -1.16
CA ILE A 147 4.64 1.25 -0.82
C ILE A 147 4.15 2.46 -0.01
N VAL A 148 5.05 3.16 0.70
CA VAL A 148 4.72 4.35 1.50
C VAL A 148 5.28 5.63 0.87
N LEU A 149 6.43 5.54 0.25
CA LEU A 149 7.17 6.66 -0.37
C LEU A 149 7.36 6.39 -1.86
N PRO A 150 6.30 6.45 -2.67
CA PRO A 150 6.29 5.91 -4.05
C PRO A 150 7.39 6.48 -4.95
N ALA A 151 7.69 7.77 -4.81
CA ALA A 151 8.68 8.50 -5.59
C ALA A 151 10.04 8.68 -4.88
N ILE A 152 10.35 7.89 -3.82
CA ILE A 152 11.59 8.05 -3.02
C ILE A 152 12.89 7.96 -3.84
N HIS A 153 12.86 7.39 -5.03
CA HIS A 153 13.99 7.27 -5.93
C HIS A 153 14.11 8.44 -6.93
N VAL A 154 13.15 9.37 -6.93
CA VAL A 154 13.11 10.55 -7.82
C VAL A 154 13.66 11.75 -7.07
N ARG A 155 14.64 12.44 -7.65
CA ARG A 155 15.23 13.65 -7.07
C ARG A 155 14.30 14.84 -7.30
N ARG A 156 14.38 15.85 -6.42
CA ARG A 156 13.53 17.06 -6.54
C ARG A 156 13.75 17.82 -7.85
N GLU A 157 14.98 17.80 -8.39
CA GLU A 157 15.32 18.39 -9.67
C GLU A 157 14.55 17.69 -10.82
N GLU A 158 14.49 16.37 -10.78
CA GLU A 158 13.71 15.57 -11.75
C GLU A 158 12.20 15.81 -11.62
N VAL A 159 11.72 16.09 -10.39
CA VAL A 159 10.31 16.51 -10.17
C VAL A 159 10.07 17.91 -10.76
N GLY A 160 11.00 18.84 -10.61
CA GLY A 160 10.94 20.17 -11.23
C GLY A 160 10.83 20.08 -12.76
N GLU A 161 11.71 19.33 -13.40
CA GLU A 161 11.67 19.08 -14.85
C GLU A 161 10.36 18.40 -15.30
N LEU A 162 9.86 17.45 -14.51
CA LEU A 162 8.57 16.79 -14.76
C LEU A 162 7.42 17.80 -14.72
N PHE A 163 7.37 18.65 -13.70
CA PHE A 163 6.29 19.61 -13.52
C PHE A 163 6.35 20.73 -14.55
N GLU A 164 7.57 21.17 -14.96
CA GLU A 164 7.72 22.09 -16.10
C GLU A 164 7.05 21.48 -17.35
N ARG A 165 7.34 20.23 -17.68
CA ARG A 165 6.84 19.57 -18.87
C ARG A 165 5.33 19.26 -18.80
N GLU A 166 4.84 18.73 -17.67
CA GLU A 166 3.47 18.20 -17.53
C GLU A 166 2.48 19.24 -17.00
N LEU A 167 2.94 20.19 -16.21
CA LEU A 167 2.08 21.17 -15.53
C LEU A 167 2.34 22.61 -15.99
N GLY A 168 3.37 22.85 -16.79
CA GLY A 168 3.73 24.20 -17.27
C GLY A 168 4.27 25.12 -16.16
N THR A 169 4.97 24.56 -15.18
CA THR A 169 5.55 25.33 -14.06
C THR A 169 6.81 26.08 -14.48
N ALA A 170 7.34 26.94 -13.59
CA ALA A 170 8.56 27.73 -13.87
C ALA A 170 9.75 26.81 -14.17
N ARG A 171 10.52 27.21 -15.21
CA ARG A 171 11.67 26.44 -15.69
C ARG A 171 12.79 26.40 -14.66
N GLY A 172 13.26 25.17 -14.38
CA GLY A 172 14.43 24.94 -13.52
C GLY A 172 14.18 25.15 -12.04
N ASP A 173 12.94 25.43 -11.62
CA ASP A 173 12.61 25.57 -10.20
C ASP A 173 12.39 24.17 -9.58
N SER A 174 13.19 23.86 -8.56
CA SER A 174 13.14 22.61 -7.81
C SER A 174 12.99 22.84 -6.29
N ASP A 175 12.58 24.04 -5.89
CA ASP A 175 12.27 24.31 -4.48
C ASP A 175 11.10 23.44 -4.02
N PRO A 176 11.23 22.67 -2.94
CA PRO A 176 10.18 21.75 -2.48
C PRO A 176 8.87 22.45 -2.13
N THR A 177 8.92 23.69 -1.60
CA THR A 177 7.72 24.45 -1.26
C THR A 177 7.00 24.88 -2.51
N TYR A 178 7.74 25.39 -3.50
CA TYR A 178 7.18 25.76 -4.80
C TYR A 178 6.54 24.56 -5.48
N LEU A 179 7.23 23.42 -5.61
CA LEU A 179 6.72 22.22 -6.23
C LEU A 179 5.45 21.69 -5.53
N THR A 180 5.41 21.75 -4.20
CA THR A 180 4.24 21.36 -3.42
C THR A 180 3.04 22.28 -3.69
N HIS A 181 3.27 23.60 -3.81
CA HIS A 181 2.22 24.56 -4.16
C HIS A 181 1.68 24.33 -5.56
N GLU A 182 2.54 24.06 -6.54
CA GLU A 182 2.11 23.79 -7.92
C GLU A 182 1.33 22.47 -8.02
N ALA A 183 1.77 21.41 -7.33
CA ALA A 183 1.01 20.16 -7.22
C ALA A 183 -0.38 20.39 -6.59
N ARG A 184 -0.45 21.21 -5.52
CA ARG A 184 -1.71 21.58 -4.87
C ARG A 184 -2.66 22.31 -5.83
N LYS A 185 -2.16 23.28 -6.60
CA LYS A 185 -2.97 23.99 -7.60
C LYS A 185 -3.51 23.02 -8.67
N HIS A 186 -2.63 22.17 -9.19
CA HIS A 186 -2.98 21.18 -10.19
C HIS A 186 -4.07 20.21 -9.69
N LEU A 187 -3.89 19.64 -8.49
CA LEU A 187 -4.82 18.67 -7.92
C LEU A 187 -6.14 19.29 -7.47
N ARG A 188 -6.14 20.58 -7.07
CA ARG A 188 -7.36 21.25 -6.60
C ARG A 188 -8.49 21.18 -7.62
N GLY A 189 -8.20 21.46 -8.89
CA GLY A 189 -9.19 21.34 -9.96
C GLY A 189 -9.73 19.93 -10.09
N LYS A 190 -8.84 18.93 -9.98
CA LYS A 190 -9.20 17.51 -10.06
C LYS A 190 -10.11 17.07 -8.90
N PHE A 191 -9.83 17.53 -7.67
CA PHE A 191 -10.71 17.27 -6.51
C PHE A 191 -12.11 17.86 -6.68
N LEU A 192 -12.20 19.10 -7.19
CA LEU A 192 -13.46 19.82 -7.32
C LEU A 192 -14.36 19.27 -8.45
N THR A 193 -13.79 18.57 -9.43
CA THR A 193 -14.49 18.10 -10.62
C THR A 193 -14.57 16.59 -10.75
N ALA A 194 -14.06 15.85 -9.77
CA ALA A 194 -14.15 14.39 -9.77
C ALA A 194 -15.61 13.94 -9.57
N ASP A 195 -16.04 12.99 -10.39
CA ASP A 195 -17.37 12.38 -10.26
C ASP A 195 -17.41 11.37 -9.10
N VAL A 196 -16.28 10.68 -8.86
CA VAL A 196 -16.18 9.58 -7.93
C VAL A 196 -14.90 9.68 -7.10
N ALA A 197 -15.00 9.38 -5.80
CA ALA A 197 -13.84 9.17 -4.92
C ALA A 197 -13.52 7.69 -4.77
N MET A 198 -12.23 7.36 -4.69
CA MET A 198 -11.80 6.02 -4.32
C MET A 198 -10.76 6.06 -3.21
N THR A 199 -10.90 5.16 -2.23
CA THR A 199 -9.91 4.99 -1.16
C THR A 199 -9.52 3.53 -0.99
N GLY A 200 -8.27 3.31 -0.55
CA GLY A 200 -7.85 2.03 0.01
C GLY A 200 -8.16 1.99 1.50
N VAL A 201 -8.74 0.90 1.97
CA VAL A 201 -9.02 0.68 3.39
C VAL A 201 -7.76 0.22 4.12
N ASN A 202 -7.39 0.92 5.21
CA ASN A 202 -6.32 0.46 6.09
C ASN A 202 -6.83 -0.62 7.05
N PHE A 203 -7.98 -0.40 7.67
CA PHE A 203 -8.62 -1.34 8.60
C PHE A 203 -10.14 -1.28 8.46
N ALA A 204 -10.80 -2.44 8.39
CA ALA A 204 -12.25 -2.58 8.44
C ALA A 204 -12.66 -3.12 9.81
N VAL A 205 -13.55 -2.42 10.53
CA VAL A 205 -13.96 -2.75 11.90
C VAL A 205 -15.26 -3.55 11.85
N ALA A 206 -15.18 -4.85 12.11
CA ALA A 206 -16.30 -5.77 11.95
C ALA A 206 -17.50 -5.40 12.81
N SER A 207 -17.29 -5.18 14.12
CA SER A 207 -18.37 -4.86 15.08
C SER A 207 -19.17 -3.61 14.72
N GLU A 208 -18.56 -2.67 14.00
CA GLU A 208 -19.15 -1.37 13.68
C GLU A 208 -19.62 -1.25 12.23
N GLY A 209 -19.23 -2.18 11.35
CA GLY A 209 -19.44 -2.02 9.92
C GLY A 209 -18.83 -0.72 9.39
N ALA A 210 -17.65 -0.37 9.91
CA ALA A 210 -16.95 0.87 9.62
C ALA A 210 -15.55 0.57 9.09
N PHE A 211 -14.95 1.51 8.36
CA PHE A 211 -13.56 1.36 7.95
C PHE A 211 -12.75 2.63 8.20
N ALA A 212 -11.45 2.43 8.42
CA ALA A 212 -10.48 3.49 8.64
C ALA A 212 -9.58 3.70 7.42
N VAL A 213 -9.37 4.96 7.07
CA VAL A 213 -8.38 5.41 6.06
C VAL A 213 -7.37 6.31 6.77
N CYS A 214 -6.09 5.97 6.64
CA CYS A 214 -4.99 6.66 7.30
C CYS A 214 -4.13 7.37 6.26
N THR A 215 -4.08 8.71 6.29
CA THR A 215 -3.30 9.54 5.37
C THR A 215 -2.54 10.65 6.09
N ASN A 216 -1.58 11.28 5.40
CA ASN A 216 -0.83 12.43 5.92
C ASN A 216 -1.10 13.73 5.15
N GLU A 217 -1.78 13.66 4.01
CA GLU A 217 -1.95 14.79 3.10
C GLU A 217 -3.39 15.34 3.09
N GLY A 218 -4.33 14.67 3.80
CA GLY A 218 -5.75 15.01 3.76
C GLY A 218 -6.41 14.75 2.39
N ASN A 219 -5.70 14.10 1.49
CA ASN A 219 -6.12 13.85 0.12
C ASN A 219 -7.31 12.89 0.04
N ALA A 220 -7.39 11.88 0.92
CA ALA A 220 -8.55 11.01 0.99
C ALA A 220 -9.79 11.77 1.46
N ASP A 221 -9.65 12.57 2.51
CA ASP A 221 -10.75 13.35 3.08
C ASP A 221 -11.27 14.39 2.10
N LEU A 222 -10.35 15.14 1.46
CA LEU A 222 -10.74 16.09 0.44
C LEU A 222 -11.39 15.39 -0.77
N GLY A 223 -10.82 14.24 -1.19
CA GLY A 223 -11.33 13.46 -2.32
C GLY A 223 -12.76 12.96 -2.10
N THR A 224 -13.11 12.55 -0.87
CA THR A 224 -14.45 12.03 -0.54
C THR A 224 -15.46 13.13 -0.18
N SER A 225 -15.01 14.39 -0.02
CA SER A 225 -15.87 15.50 0.39
C SER A 225 -16.82 15.97 -0.71
N PHE A 226 -16.38 15.99 -1.96
CA PHE A 226 -17.16 16.55 -3.07
C PHE A 226 -18.01 15.52 -3.80
N PRO A 227 -17.48 14.35 -4.24
CA PRO A 227 -18.28 13.37 -4.96
C PRO A 227 -19.41 12.77 -4.12
N ASP A 228 -20.52 12.46 -4.75
CA ASP A 228 -21.64 11.77 -4.11
C ASP A 228 -21.40 10.25 -4.02
N LEU A 229 -20.39 9.75 -4.72
CA LEU A 229 -20.02 8.35 -4.75
C LEU A 229 -18.60 8.14 -4.20
N HIS A 230 -18.48 7.28 -3.18
CA HIS A 230 -17.22 6.82 -2.63
C HIS A 230 -17.09 5.30 -2.81
N ILE A 231 -16.03 4.85 -3.48
CA ILE A 231 -15.66 3.44 -3.61
C ILE A 231 -14.48 3.15 -2.70
N ALA A 232 -14.67 2.31 -1.68
CA ALA A 232 -13.63 1.85 -0.78
C ALA A 232 -13.21 0.42 -1.15
N ILE A 233 -11.91 0.17 -1.36
CA ILE A 233 -11.41 -1.16 -1.73
C ILE A 233 -10.55 -1.75 -0.62
N MET A 234 -10.72 -3.03 -0.30
CA MET A 234 -9.99 -3.72 0.76
C MET A 234 -9.71 -5.19 0.42
N GLY A 235 -8.53 -5.66 0.83
CA GLY A 235 -8.28 -7.10 0.89
C GLY A 235 -8.95 -7.73 2.11
N LEU A 236 -9.29 -9.01 2.04
CA LEU A 236 -9.90 -9.78 3.14
C LEU A 236 -9.18 -9.58 4.47
N GLU A 237 -7.86 -9.49 4.41
CA GLU A 237 -6.97 -9.37 5.57
C GLU A 237 -7.05 -8.03 6.31
N LYS A 238 -7.81 -7.06 5.79
CA LYS A 238 -7.93 -5.73 6.40
C LYS A 238 -8.93 -5.66 7.55
N VAL A 239 -9.76 -6.67 7.72
CA VAL A 239 -10.72 -6.73 8.83
C VAL A 239 -10.01 -6.85 10.18
N VAL A 240 -10.57 -6.16 11.18
CA VAL A 240 -10.22 -6.24 12.59
C VAL A 240 -11.51 -6.33 13.41
N PRO A 241 -11.49 -6.95 14.62
CA PRO A 241 -12.70 -7.19 15.38
C PRO A 241 -13.49 -5.94 15.74
N ASP A 242 -12.84 -4.96 16.35
CA ASP A 242 -13.48 -3.82 17.02
C ASP A 242 -12.57 -2.58 17.07
N TYR A 243 -13.06 -1.47 17.63
CA TYR A 243 -12.30 -0.22 17.80
C TYR A 243 -11.13 -0.35 18.79
N ARG A 244 -11.16 -1.26 19.74
CA ARG A 244 -10.04 -1.49 20.67
C ARG A 244 -8.86 -2.09 19.89
N SER A 245 -9.18 -3.03 19.02
CA SER A 245 -8.20 -3.61 18.07
C SER A 245 -7.65 -2.54 17.13
N LEU A 246 -8.51 -1.69 16.55
CA LEU A 246 -8.08 -0.58 15.69
C LEU A 246 -7.11 0.36 16.42
N ALA A 247 -7.36 0.68 17.69
CA ALA A 247 -6.50 1.57 18.47
C ALA A 247 -5.05 1.04 18.61
N VAL A 248 -4.85 -0.27 18.70
CA VAL A 248 -3.51 -0.88 18.68
C VAL A 248 -2.80 -0.59 17.34
N PHE A 249 -3.50 -0.78 16.22
CA PHE A 249 -2.91 -0.61 14.89
C PHE A 249 -2.62 0.84 14.55
N THR A 250 -3.48 1.79 14.93
CA THR A 250 -3.24 3.23 14.69
C THR A 250 -2.02 3.74 15.44
N ARG A 251 -1.72 3.20 16.63
CA ARG A 251 -0.49 3.51 17.37
C ARG A 251 0.78 2.94 16.72
N LEU A 252 0.67 1.83 16.01
CA LEU A 252 1.80 1.15 15.37
C LEU A 252 2.08 1.64 13.95
N LEU A 253 1.03 1.97 13.18
CA LEU A 253 1.11 2.18 11.73
C LEU A 253 2.06 3.32 11.36
N ALA A 254 1.77 4.55 11.78
CA ALA A 254 2.54 5.73 11.41
C ALA A 254 3.96 5.71 11.99
N ARG A 255 4.11 5.21 13.23
CA ARG A 255 5.45 5.02 13.85
C ARG A 255 6.32 4.10 13.02
N SER A 256 5.73 3.01 12.51
CA SER A 256 6.46 2.03 11.70
C SER A 256 6.72 2.50 10.27
N ALA A 257 5.84 3.31 9.70
CA ALA A 257 5.90 3.75 8.31
C ALA A 257 6.86 4.92 8.10
N THR A 258 6.60 6.04 8.76
CA THR A 258 7.27 7.33 8.53
C THR A 258 7.93 7.90 9.80
N GLY A 259 7.83 7.20 10.93
CA GLY A 259 8.34 7.69 12.20
C GLY A 259 7.52 8.87 12.75
N GLN A 260 6.20 8.80 12.64
CA GLN A 260 5.25 9.77 13.22
C GLN A 260 4.48 9.11 14.37
N PRO A 261 4.07 9.84 15.41
CA PRO A 261 3.27 9.29 16.51
C PRO A 261 1.94 8.68 16.06
N VAL A 262 1.29 9.33 15.09
CA VAL A 262 0.03 8.94 14.46
C VAL A 262 -0.01 9.55 13.06
N THR A 263 -0.85 9.06 12.16
CA THR A 263 -1.12 9.71 10.87
C THR A 263 -1.81 11.06 11.08
N ALA A 264 -1.54 12.04 10.22
CA ALA A 264 -2.17 13.36 10.31
C ALA A 264 -3.70 13.27 10.23
N TYR A 265 -4.20 12.33 9.43
CA TYR A 265 -5.62 12.04 9.26
C TYR A 265 -5.87 10.55 9.51
N THR A 266 -6.82 10.24 10.37
CA THR A 266 -7.35 8.89 10.60
C THR A 266 -8.86 8.99 10.53
N SER A 267 -9.40 8.83 9.32
CA SER A 267 -10.80 9.07 9.02
C SER A 267 -11.59 7.77 9.10
N LEU A 268 -12.71 7.81 9.82
CA LEU A 268 -13.61 6.68 10.00
C LEU A 268 -14.87 6.89 9.16
N TYR A 269 -15.12 5.96 8.26
CA TYR A 269 -16.33 5.91 7.44
C TYR A 269 -17.25 4.83 7.98
N ARG A 270 -18.42 5.20 8.49
CA ARG A 270 -19.40 4.27 9.07
C ARG A 270 -20.71 4.24 8.30
N ARG A 271 -21.12 5.37 7.78
CA ARG A 271 -22.34 5.50 6.98
C ARG A 271 -22.18 6.61 5.93
N PRO A 272 -22.87 6.51 4.81
CA PRO A 272 -22.92 7.62 3.86
C PRO A 272 -23.67 8.82 4.47
N GLU A 273 -23.25 10.02 4.09
CA GLU A 273 -24.00 11.24 4.34
C GLU A 273 -25.29 11.26 3.48
N PRO A 274 -26.31 12.06 3.87
CA PRO A 274 -27.51 12.20 3.03
C PRO A 274 -27.16 12.60 1.58
N GLY A 275 -27.68 11.86 0.62
CA GLY A 275 -27.42 12.08 -0.80
C GLY A 275 -26.16 11.41 -1.33
N LYS A 276 -25.29 10.88 -0.46
CA LYS A 276 -24.07 10.17 -0.88
C LYS A 276 -24.21 8.65 -0.80
N GLN A 277 -23.34 7.95 -1.51
CA GLN A 277 -23.25 6.49 -1.50
C GLN A 277 -21.82 6.03 -1.19
N ILE A 278 -21.71 4.97 -0.42
CA ILE A 278 -20.44 4.30 -0.13
C ILE A 278 -20.55 2.84 -0.59
N HIS A 279 -19.67 2.46 -1.51
CA HIS A 279 -19.51 1.09 -1.95
C HIS A 279 -18.20 0.53 -1.39
N VAL A 280 -18.24 -0.64 -0.76
CA VAL A 280 -17.06 -1.34 -0.25
C VAL A 280 -16.83 -2.58 -1.09
N VAL A 281 -15.67 -2.69 -1.72
CA VAL A 281 -15.30 -3.87 -2.52
C VAL A 281 -14.27 -4.68 -1.74
N ILE A 282 -14.68 -5.86 -1.28
CA ILE A 282 -13.86 -6.83 -0.54
C ILE A 282 -13.24 -7.79 -1.56
N VAL A 283 -11.92 -7.93 -1.53
CA VAL A 283 -11.16 -8.64 -2.57
C VAL A 283 -10.36 -9.78 -1.97
N ASP A 284 -10.53 -10.98 -2.51
CA ASP A 284 -9.68 -12.13 -2.19
C ASP A 284 -8.33 -12.04 -2.94
N ASN A 285 -8.35 -12.16 -4.22
CA ASN A 285 -7.16 -12.15 -5.08
C ASN A 285 -6.00 -13.01 -4.55
N GLY A 286 -6.31 -14.27 -4.17
CA GLY A 286 -5.35 -15.26 -3.68
C GLY A 286 -5.03 -15.19 -2.18
N ARG A 287 -5.74 -14.37 -1.39
CA ARG A 287 -5.55 -14.29 0.07
C ARG A 287 -6.02 -15.56 0.78
N THR A 288 -7.13 -16.13 0.33
CA THR A 288 -7.65 -17.41 0.85
C THR A 288 -6.64 -18.53 0.60
N GLU A 289 -6.00 -18.58 -0.55
CA GLU A 289 -4.95 -19.54 -0.85
C GLU A 289 -3.71 -19.31 0.04
N SER A 290 -3.30 -18.05 0.20
CA SER A 290 -2.21 -17.70 1.13
C SER A 290 -2.52 -18.10 2.57
N LEU A 291 -3.81 -18.03 2.99
CA LEU A 291 -4.24 -18.43 4.34
C LEU A 291 -4.12 -19.96 4.57
N ARG A 292 -4.30 -20.76 3.53
CA ARG A 292 -4.14 -22.22 3.58
C ARG A 292 -2.69 -22.66 3.70
N ASN A 293 -1.75 -21.84 3.23
CA ASN A 293 -0.32 -22.13 3.31
C ASN A 293 0.21 -21.88 4.73
N GLU A 294 0.43 -22.93 5.50
CA GLU A 294 0.84 -22.83 6.92
C GLU A 294 2.17 -22.13 7.11
N ALA A 295 3.14 -22.34 6.24
CA ALA A 295 4.47 -21.75 6.31
C ALA A 295 4.42 -20.22 6.06
N HIS A 296 3.50 -19.76 5.20
CA HIS A 296 3.51 -18.39 4.69
C HIS A 296 2.27 -17.54 5.03
N ARG A 297 1.20 -18.13 5.62
CA ARG A 297 -0.05 -17.42 5.96
C ARG A 297 0.14 -16.20 6.85
N ASN A 298 1.21 -16.16 7.66
CA ASN A 298 1.54 -15.01 8.50
C ASN A 298 1.78 -13.72 7.72
N MET A 299 2.01 -13.79 6.40
CA MET A 299 2.09 -12.62 5.54
C MET A 299 0.80 -11.79 5.54
N LEU A 300 -0.36 -12.41 5.78
CA LEU A 300 -1.65 -11.74 5.86
C LEU A 300 -1.81 -10.84 7.11
N LYS A 301 -0.93 -10.95 8.10
CA LYS A 301 -0.88 -9.99 9.23
C LYS A 301 -0.36 -8.61 8.82
N CYS A 302 0.14 -8.45 7.59
CA CYS A 302 0.86 -7.24 7.16
C CYS A 302 -0.01 -5.99 7.14
N LEU A 303 0.47 -4.93 7.83
CA LEU A 303 -0.17 -3.61 7.88
C LEU A 303 0.17 -2.73 6.66
N ARG A 304 1.05 -3.17 5.79
CA ARG A 304 1.56 -2.38 4.64
C ARG A 304 2.30 -1.10 5.05
N CYS A 305 2.99 -1.10 6.20
CA CYS A 305 3.70 0.07 6.73
C CYS A 305 5.06 0.35 6.06
N GLY A 306 5.65 -0.58 5.32
CA GLY A 306 6.94 -0.39 4.63
C GLY A 306 8.20 -0.44 5.50
N ALA A 307 8.10 -0.64 6.82
CA ALA A 307 9.27 -0.68 7.72
C ALA A 307 10.33 -1.69 7.29
N CYS A 308 9.92 -2.85 6.79
CA CYS A 308 10.82 -3.89 6.30
C CYS A 308 11.65 -3.44 5.08
N MET A 309 11.12 -2.55 4.24
CA MET A 309 11.86 -1.97 3.11
C MET A 309 12.90 -0.96 3.60
N ASN A 310 12.51 -0.08 4.52
CA ASN A 310 13.40 0.97 5.04
C ASN A 310 14.63 0.40 5.75
N THR A 311 14.52 -0.80 6.33
CA THR A 311 15.62 -1.47 7.01
C THR A 311 16.45 -2.39 6.11
N CYS A 312 15.90 -2.86 4.99
CA CYS A 312 16.54 -3.88 4.16
C CYS A 312 17.80 -3.35 3.45
N PRO A 313 19.00 -3.90 3.72
CA PRO A 313 20.22 -3.43 3.09
C PRO A 313 20.23 -3.69 1.58
N VAL A 314 19.61 -4.77 1.12
CA VAL A 314 19.49 -5.11 -0.29
C VAL A 314 18.60 -4.11 -1.00
N TYR A 315 17.36 -3.91 -0.52
CA TYR A 315 16.42 -2.97 -1.12
C TYR A 315 16.97 -1.54 -1.18
N ARG A 316 17.58 -1.06 -0.10
CA ARG A 316 18.16 0.29 -0.05
C ARG A 316 19.24 0.51 -1.12
N ARG A 317 19.98 -0.54 -1.46
CA ARG A 317 21.09 -0.49 -2.45
C ARG A 317 20.66 -0.83 -3.86
N SER A 318 19.68 -1.72 -4.06
CA SER A 318 19.26 -2.20 -5.38
C SER A 318 18.07 -1.45 -5.97
N GLY A 319 17.37 -0.65 -5.14
CA GLY A 319 16.15 0.07 -5.54
C GLY A 319 14.94 -0.84 -5.74
N GLY A 320 13.73 -0.24 -5.74
CA GLY A 320 12.48 -0.98 -5.80
C GLY A 320 12.26 -1.76 -7.10
N TYR A 321 12.67 -1.20 -8.21
CA TYR A 321 12.48 -1.82 -9.55
C TYR A 321 13.28 -3.10 -9.77
N SER A 322 14.28 -3.39 -8.92
CA SER A 322 15.02 -4.64 -9.01
C SER A 322 14.19 -5.87 -8.71
N TYR A 323 13.08 -5.72 -7.99
CA TYR A 323 12.22 -6.82 -7.57
C TYR A 323 11.18 -7.26 -8.62
N SER A 324 10.97 -6.49 -9.67
CA SER A 324 10.01 -6.79 -10.75
C SER A 324 8.58 -7.11 -10.30
N TYR A 325 8.24 -6.76 -9.06
CA TYR A 325 6.93 -6.94 -8.44
C TYR A 325 6.44 -5.58 -7.94
N PHE A 326 5.12 -5.34 -7.93
CA PHE A 326 4.55 -4.05 -7.52
C PHE A 326 4.84 -3.67 -6.06
N ILE A 327 5.14 -4.66 -5.21
CA ILE A 327 5.68 -4.48 -3.87
C ILE A 327 7.12 -4.97 -3.85
N PRO A 328 8.12 -4.10 -3.64
CA PRO A 328 9.51 -4.53 -3.53
C PRO A 328 9.90 -4.94 -2.10
N GLY A 329 11.16 -5.33 -1.94
CA GLY A 329 11.76 -5.65 -0.64
C GLY A 329 11.25 -6.95 -0.01
N PRO A 330 11.52 -7.17 1.29
CA PRO A 330 11.22 -8.44 1.94
C PRO A 330 9.74 -8.85 1.90
N LEU A 331 8.82 -7.88 1.98
CA LEU A 331 7.40 -8.14 1.82
C LEU A 331 7.09 -8.62 0.39
N GLY A 332 7.65 -7.95 -0.62
CA GLY A 332 7.43 -8.28 -2.03
C GLY A 332 8.03 -9.62 -2.43
N ILE A 333 9.16 -10.02 -1.84
CA ILE A 333 9.72 -11.37 -2.03
C ILE A 333 8.67 -12.41 -1.65
N ASN A 334 8.17 -12.36 -0.41
CA ASN A 334 7.21 -13.33 0.10
C ASN A 334 5.89 -13.34 -0.69
N LEU A 335 5.33 -12.16 -0.98
CA LEU A 335 4.07 -12.05 -1.73
C LEU A 335 4.24 -12.47 -3.20
N GLY A 336 5.38 -12.19 -3.80
CA GLY A 336 5.70 -12.62 -5.16
C GLY A 336 5.76 -14.14 -5.26
N MET A 337 6.43 -14.79 -4.30
CA MET A 337 6.51 -16.25 -4.24
C MET A 337 5.15 -16.91 -4.05
N LEU A 338 4.30 -16.37 -3.16
CA LEU A 338 2.92 -16.86 -2.99
C LEU A 338 2.09 -16.76 -4.28
N ARG A 339 2.46 -15.87 -5.19
CA ARG A 339 1.68 -15.60 -6.41
C ARG A 339 2.21 -16.33 -7.65
N SER A 340 3.52 -16.37 -7.82
CA SER A 340 4.17 -16.95 -9.01
C SER A 340 5.64 -17.28 -8.68
N PRO A 341 5.89 -18.43 -8.05
CA PRO A 341 7.23 -18.84 -7.65
C PRO A 341 8.23 -18.79 -8.80
N GLU A 342 7.85 -19.33 -9.96
CA GLU A 342 8.68 -19.41 -11.17
C GLU A 342 9.13 -18.04 -11.68
N ARG A 343 8.34 -17.00 -11.45
CA ARG A 343 8.64 -15.63 -11.89
C ARG A 343 9.53 -14.88 -10.89
N TYR A 344 9.36 -15.14 -9.59
CA TYR A 344 9.94 -14.31 -8.53
C TYR A 344 11.04 -15.00 -7.71
N ALA A 345 11.39 -16.25 -8.04
CA ALA A 345 12.45 -17.02 -7.39
C ALA A 345 13.77 -16.24 -7.26
N GLY A 346 14.19 -15.54 -8.31
CA GLY A 346 15.41 -14.73 -8.28
C GLY A 346 15.43 -13.59 -7.26
N ASN A 347 14.27 -13.17 -6.74
CA ASN A 347 14.21 -12.20 -5.65
C ASN A 347 14.56 -12.84 -4.31
N VAL A 348 14.25 -14.12 -4.13
CA VAL A 348 14.53 -14.90 -2.91
C VAL A 348 16.05 -15.00 -2.69
N SER A 349 16.79 -15.32 -3.75
CA SER A 349 18.25 -15.43 -3.72
C SER A 349 18.94 -14.08 -3.49
N GLY A 350 18.31 -12.98 -3.89
CA GLY A 350 18.79 -11.63 -3.61
C GLY A 350 18.77 -11.24 -2.13
N CYS A 351 18.09 -11.99 -1.24
CA CYS A 351 18.01 -11.68 0.18
C CYS A 351 19.29 -12.06 0.92
N SER A 352 19.81 -11.17 1.79
CA SER A 352 20.98 -11.42 2.63
C SER A 352 20.68 -12.23 3.89
N LEU A 353 19.41 -12.58 4.17
CA LEU A 353 18.96 -13.26 5.39
C LEU A 353 19.43 -12.60 6.70
N CYS A 354 19.52 -11.26 6.73
CA CYS A 354 19.94 -10.52 7.93
C CYS A 354 18.85 -10.36 8.99
N TYR A 355 17.62 -10.79 8.72
CA TYR A 355 16.44 -10.74 9.62
C TYR A 355 16.04 -9.34 10.11
N SER A 356 16.67 -8.28 9.66
CA SER A 356 16.34 -6.91 10.07
C SER A 356 14.86 -6.56 9.79
N CYS A 357 14.28 -7.12 8.71
CA CYS A 357 12.87 -6.95 8.37
C CYS A 357 11.92 -7.60 9.39
N SER A 358 12.26 -8.77 9.93
CA SER A 358 11.51 -9.44 11.01
C SER A 358 11.55 -8.62 12.29
N ASN A 359 12.72 -8.12 12.65
CA ASN A 359 12.93 -7.34 13.88
C ASN A 359 12.11 -6.05 13.92
N VAL A 360 11.97 -5.35 12.79
CA VAL A 360 11.23 -4.08 12.74
C VAL A 360 9.73 -4.25 12.50
N CYS A 361 9.23 -5.45 12.17
CA CYS A 361 7.84 -5.66 11.80
C CYS A 361 6.89 -5.38 12.97
N PRO A 362 5.93 -4.42 12.85
CA PRO A 362 5.00 -4.08 13.94
C PRO A 362 3.97 -5.18 14.22
N ALA A 363 3.74 -6.09 13.27
CA ALA A 363 2.84 -7.24 13.43
C ALA A 363 3.60 -8.54 13.69
N ARG A 364 4.90 -8.46 14.02
CA ARG A 364 5.76 -9.63 14.29
C ARG A 364 5.65 -10.72 13.23
N ILE A 365 5.72 -10.32 11.96
CA ILE A 365 5.87 -11.26 10.85
C ILE A 365 7.34 -11.58 10.74
N ASP A 366 7.68 -12.84 10.81
CA ASP A 366 9.05 -13.30 10.59
C ASP A 366 9.33 -13.43 9.09
N LEU A 367 9.56 -12.27 8.45
CA LEU A 367 9.80 -12.16 7.01
C LEU A 367 11.06 -12.88 6.56
N GLY A 368 12.11 -12.84 7.40
CA GLY A 368 13.38 -13.48 7.11
C GLY A 368 13.27 -14.98 7.10
N GLU A 369 12.57 -15.55 8.09
CA GLU A 369 12.33 -16.99 8.19
C GLU A 369 11.49 -17.50 7.01
N GLN A 370 10.45 -16.77 6.63
CA GLN A 370 9.65 -17.12 5.47
C GLN A 370 10.47 -17.09 4.17
N ILE A 371 11.40 -16.14 4.01
CA ILE A 371 12.31 -16.12 2.84
C ILE A 371 13.27 -17.31 2.89
N TYR A 372 13.72 -17.70 4.09
CA TYR A 372 14.54 -18.90 4.25
C TYR A 372 13.76 -20.17 3.88
N ALA A 373 12.51 -20.29 4.35
CA ALA A 373 11.63 -21.40 3.98
C ALA A 373 11.44 -21.49 2.44
N TRP A 374 11.22 -20.36 1.76
CA TRP A 374 11.17 -20.34 0.30
C TRP A 374 12.45 -20.89 -0.35
N ARG A 375 13.63 -20.62 0.19
CA ARG A 375 14.88 -21.20 -0.34
C ARG A 375 14.91 -22.72 -0.21
N GLN A 376 14.42 -23.24 0.93
CA GLN A 376 14.35 -24.69 1.14
C GLN A 376 13.35 -25.34 0.18
N GLU A 377 12.17 -24.72 -0.02
CA GLU A 377 11.16 -25.19 -0.97
C GLU A 377 11.70 -25.17 -2.41
N MET A 378 12.35 -24.08 -2.82
CA MET A 378 12.97 -23.98 -4.15
C MET A 378 14.05 -25.03 -4.39
N ASP A 379 14.89 -25.32 -3.39
CA ASP A 379 15.92 -26.35 -3.48
C ASP A 379 15.29 -27.75 -3.61
N ALA A 380 14.26 -28.02 -2.80
CA ALA A 380 13.51 -29.29 -2.85
C ALA A 380 12.82 -29.52 -4.19
N ASP A 381 12.30 -28.45 -4.81
CA ASP A 381 11.59 -28.49 -6.11
C ASP A 381 12.54 -28.40 -7.31
N GLY A 382 13.84 -28.28 -7.07
CA GLY A 382 14.85 -28.15 -8.13
C GLY A 382 14.74 -26.87 -8.94
N VAL A 383 14.14 -25.82 -8.38
CA VAL A 383 14.04 -24.49 -9.00
C VAL A 383 15.39 -23.79 -8.90
N ALA A 384 16.13 -23.77 -9.99
CA ALA A 384 17.41 -23.05 -10.07
C ALA A 384 17.22 -21.53 -10.18
N ASP A 385 18.19 -20.79 -9.65
CA ASP A 385 18.33 -19.33 -9.76
C ASP A 385 18.43 -18.80 -11.20
#